data_d1155fb1d3ec4f68a1889c1e29feddb2
#
_entry.id   d1155fb1d3ec4f68a1889c1e29feddb2
#
_cell.length_a   1.000
_cell.length_b   1.000
_cell.length_c   1.000
_cell.angle_alpha   90.00
_cell.angle_beta   90.00
_cell.angle_gamma   90.00
#
_symmetry.space_group_name_H-M   'P 1'
#
loop_
_entity.id
_entity.type
_entity.pdbx_description
1 polymer ?
#
loop_
_entity_poly.entity_id
_entity_poly.type
_entity_poly.pdbx_seq_one_letter_code
_entity_poly.pdbx_strand_id
1 'polypeptide(L)'
;MLLAVLALTSCGTGNSLAKAEREAEVSRNVQQSLDNRHYTIAVDWMRPLGGMARHVTSNYELTVNGDEVDSYLPYVGEAYRLPYGGGKGLNFKGKINNYSITYPTSNRSHIEFNVTNNEDSYSFRIDVFNNGKAVIDIIGRDRDAISFDGEMIFKS
;
A
#
# COMPACT_ATOMS: atom_id res chain seq x y z
N MET A 1 -48.24 45.68 12.00
CA MET A 1 -46.84 45.54 11.57
C MET A 1 -46.30 44.20 12.04
N LEU A 2 -46.22 43.23 11.12
CA LEU A 2 -45.79 41.88 11.45
C LEU A 2 -44.37 41.69 10.92
N LEU A 3 -43.38 41.56 11.80
CA LEU A 3 -41.96 41.32 11.44
C LEU A 3 -41.78 39.81 11.27
N ALA A 4 -41.60 39.36 10.03
CA ALA A 4 -41.25 37.96 9.74
C ALA A 4 -39.74 37.79 9.90
N VAL A 5 -39.30 37.03 10.89
CA VAL A 5 -37.92 36.60 11.08
C VAL A 5 -37.73 35.35 10.21
N LEU A 6 -36.98 35.47 9.09
CA LEU A 6 -36.48 34.33 8.32
C LEU A 6 -35.32 33.69 9.09
N ALA A 7 -35.56 32.54 9.70
CA ALA A 7 -34.51 31.66 10.18
C ALA A 7 -33.93 30.87 9.01
N LEU A 8 -32.75 31.28 8.52
CA LEU A 8 -31.96 30.49 7.57
C LEU A 8 -31.28 29.36 8.33
N THR A 9 -31.86 28.18 8.26
CA THR A 9 -31.22 26.94 8.71
C THR A 9 -30.13 26.53 7.76
N SER A 10 -28.87 26.93 8.07
CA SER A 10 -27.66 26.44 7.40
C SER A 10 -27.28 25.07 7.97
N CYS A 11 -27.87 24.01 7.46
CA CYS A 11 -27.60 22.61 7.86
C CYS A 11 -26.84 21.82 6.79
N GLY A 12 -25.82 22.39 6.16
CA GLY A 12 -25.08 21.67 5.11
C GLY A 12 -23.54 21.76 5.16
N THR A 13 -23.00 22.73 5.84
CA THR A 13 -21.57 23.06 5.79
C THR A 13 -20.68 22.27 6.77
N GLY A 14 -21.21 21.76 7.87
CA GLY A 14 -20.42 21.06 8.90
C GLY A 14 -19.86 19.70 8.45
N ASN A 15 -20.61 18.91 7.69
CA ASN A 15 -20.19 17.59 7.26
C ASN A 15 -19.13 17.62 6.14
N SER A 16 -19.17 18.61 5.25
CA SER A 16 -18.21 18.75 4.15
C SER A 16 -16.85 19.24 4.66
N LEU A 17 -16.82 20.16 5.63
CA LEU A 17 -15.59 20.65 6.27
C LEU A 17 -14.92 19.52 7.09
N ALA A 18 -15.68 18.77 7.90
CA ALA A 18 -15.16 17.65 8.68
C ALA A 18 -14.61 16.53 7.79
N LYS A 19 -15.19 16.29 6.61
CA LYS A 19 -14.69 15.34 5.62
C LYS A 19 -13.38 15.84 5.03
N ALA A 20 -13.30 17.10 4.60
CA ALA A 20 -12.09 17.71 4.03
C ALA A 20 -10.93 17.71 5.03
N GLU A 21 -11.20 17.98 6.31
CA GLU A 21 -10.18 17.91 7.37
C GLU A 21 -9.62 16.50 7.55
N ARG A 22 -10.47 15.47 7.56
CA ARG A 22 -10.06 14.06 7.64
C ARG A 22 -9.23 13.64 6.43
N GLU A 23 -9.63 14.01 5.23
CA GLU A 23 -8.87 13.74 4.01
C GLU A 23 -7.49 14.41 4.04
N ALA A 24 -7.42 15.65 4.50
CA ALA A 24 -6.17 16.37 4.67
C ALA A 24 -5.26 15.73 5.74
N GLU A 25 -5.83 15.24 6.82
CA GLU A 25 -5.10 14.52 7.88
C GLU A 25 -4.52 13.20 7.34
N VAL A 26 -5.31 12.40 6.64
CA VAL A 26 -4.85 11.15 6.00
C VAL A 26 -3.71 11.46 5.03
N SER A 27 -3.85 12.48 4.19
CA SER A 27 -2.81 12.88 3.24
C SER A 27 -1.51 13.27 3.93
N ARG A 28 -1.58 14.01 5.04
CA ARG A 28 -0.38 14.36 5.84
C ARG A 28 0.27 13.11 6.44
N ASN A 29 -0.53 12.18 6.98
CA ASN A 29 -0.03 10.95 7.58
C ASN A 29 0.63 10.05 6.53
N VAL A 30 0.06 9.95 5.33
CA VAL A 30 0.67 9.25 4.19
C VAL A 30 2.05 9.85 3.90
N GLN A 31 2.11 11.17 3.67
CA GLN A 31 3.37 11.84 3.32
C GLN A 31 4.43 11.65 4.41
N GLN A 32 4.06 11.88 5.66
CA GLN A 32 4.98 11.71 6.80
C GLN A 32 5.52 10.28 6.91
N SER A 33 4.67 9.27 6.70
CA SER A 33 5.07 7.86 6.74
C SER A 33 6.05 7.53 5.62
N LEU A 34 5.83 8.06 4.42
CA LEU A 34 6.71 7.88 3.27
C LEU A 34 8.06 8.59 3.47
N ASP A 35 8.05 9.83 3.94
CA ASP A 35 9.26 10.62 4.20
C ASP A 35 10.15 9.96 5.26
N ASN A 36 9.54 9.36 6.26
CA ASN A 36 10.24 8.64 7.33
C ASN A 36 10.63 7.21 6.92
N ARG A 37 10.22 6.71 5.77
CA ARG A 37 10.34 5.30 5.37
C ARG A 37 9.84 4.34 6.45
N HIS A 38 8.71 4.68 7.06
CA HIS A 38 8.09 3.87 8.10
C HIS A 38 6.60 3.77 7.85
N TYR A 39 6.18 2.72 7.18
CA TYR A 39 4.79 2.51 6.80
C TYR A 39 4.43 1.04 6.68
N THR A 40 3.15 0.74 6.89
CA THR A 40 2.56 -0.58 6.68
C THR A 40 1.36 -0.45 5.74
N ILE A 41 1.28 -1.32 4.75
CA ILE A 41 0.15 -1.44 3.83
C ILE A 41 -0.54 -2.76 4.12
N ALA A 42 -1.78 -2.69 4.61
CA ALA A 42 -2.65 -3.85 4.75
C ALA A 42 -3.26 -4.17 3.38
N VAL A 43 -3.23 -5.45 3.00
CA VAL A 43 -3.66 -5.93 1.69
C VAL A 43 -5.03 -6.59 1.80
N ASP A 44 -5.93 -6.26 0.90
CA ASP A 44 -7.30 -6.80 0.83
C ASP A 44 -7.61 -7.54 -0.49
N TRP A 45 -6.88 -7.25 -1.56
CA TRP A 45 -7.03 -7.93 -2.84
C TRP A 45 -5.69 -8.41 -3.41
N MET A 46 -5.74 -9.54 -4.10
CA MET A 46 -4.62 -10.16 -4.80
C MET A 46 -4.97 -10.39 -6.26
N ARG A 47 -4.05 -10.03 -7.16
CA ARG A 47 -4.15 -10.23 -8.62
C ARG A 47 -2.94 -11.02 -9.11
N PRO A 48 -3.02 -12.37 -9.17
CA PRO A 48 -1.95 -13.18 -9.74
C PRO A 48 -1.83 -12.97 -11.26
N LEU A 49 -0.63 -13.14 -11.80
CA LEU A 49 -0.43 -13.17 -13.26
C LEU A 49 -1.22 -14.36 -13.86
N GLY A 50 -2.05 -14.07 -14.85
CA GLY A 50 -2.87 -15.09 -15.53
C GLY A 50 -4.00 -15.68 -14.68
N GLY A 51 -4.22 -15.17 -13.46
CA GLY A 51 -5.28 -15.60 -12.55
C GLY A 51 -6.36 -14.54 -12.35
N MET A 52 -7.46 -14.94 -11.70
CA MET A 52 -8.53 -14.02 -11.34
C MET A 52 -8.15 -13.24 -10.07
N ALA A 53 -8.50 -11.96 -10.04
CA ALA A 53 -8.43 -11.15 -8.83
C ALA A 53 -9.33 -11.75 -7.75
N ARG A 54 -8.84 -11.80 -6.51
CA ARG A 54 -9.58 -12.34 -5.37
C ARG A 54 -9.31 -11.56 -4.10
N HIS A 55 -10.32 -11.53 -3.25
CA HIS A 55 -10.18 -10.99 -1.91
C HIS A 55 -9.31 -11.92 -1.04
N VAL A 56 -8.45 -11.34 -0.21
CA VAL A 56 -7.66 -12.09 0.78
C VAL A 56 -8.34 -12.01 2.15
N THR A 57 -8.35 -13.13 2.87
CA THR A 57 -9.13 -13.29 4.11
C THR A 57 -8.29 -13.27 5.38
N SER A 58 -6.96 -13.19 5.24
CA SER A 58 -6.01 -13.11 6.36
C SER A 58 -5.41 -11.70 6.43
N ASN A 59 -4.83 -11.35 7.57
CA ASN A 59 -4.17 -10.08 7.81
C ASN A 59 -2.80 -10.01 7.10
N TYR A 60 -2.83 -9.95 5.78
CA TYR A 60 -1.63 -9.80 4.98
C TYR A 60 -1.19 -8.34 4.94
N GLU A 61 0.10 -8.12 5.11
CA GLU A 61 0.66 -6.76 5.12
C GLU A 61 2.09 -6.71 4.57
N LEU A 62 2.45 -5.54 4.08
CA LEU A 62 3.80 -5.17 3.72
C LEU A 62 4.24 -4.02 4.61
N THR A 63 5.30 -4.21 5.38
CA THR A 63 5.87 -3.17 6.25
C THR A 63 7.25 -2.78 5.76
N VAL A 64 7.47 -1.48 5.59
CA VAL A 64 8.79 -0.89 5.33
C VAL A 64 9.20 -0.13 6.58
N ASN A 65 10.43 -0.39 7.05
CA ASN A 65 11.03 0.26 8.19
C ASN A 65 12.50 0.61 7.88
N GLY A 66 12.72 1.83 7.43
CA GLY A 66 14.04 2.27 6.98
C GLY A 66 14.56 1.45 5.80
N ASP A 67 15.61 0.68 6.02
CA ASP A 67 16.24 -0.18 5.02
C ASP A 67 15.78 -1.65 5.08
N GLU A 68 14.74 -1.94 5.83
CA GLU A 68 14.18 -3.27 5.99
C GLU A 68 12.75 -3.34 5.49
N VAL A 69 12.39 -4.45 4.88
CA VAL A 69 11.02 -4.82 4.54
C VAL A 69 10.63 -6.10 5.25
N ASP A 70 9.43 -6.10 5.80
CA ASP A 70 8.73 -7.28 6.30
C ASP A 70 7.54 -7.55 5.36
N SER A 71 7.68 -8.58 4.55
CA SER A 71 6.65 -9.00 3.60
C SER A 71 5.92 -10.21 4.15
N TYR A 72 4.68 -10.04 4.51
CA TYR A 72 3.75 -11.11 4.86
C TYR A 72 2.59 -11.10 3.87
N LEU A 73 2.84 -11.65 2.67
CA LEU A 73 1.91 -11.61 1.55
C LEU A 73 1.66 -13.02 1.01
N PRO A 74 0.42 -13.33 0.55
CA PRO A 74 0.14 -14.59 -0.10
C PRO A 74 0.79 -14.64 -1.49
N TYR A 75 1.13 -15.83 -1.96
CA TYR A 75 1.62 -16.02 -3.32
C TYR A 75 0.83 -17.10 -4.04
N VAL A 76 0.39 -16.77 -5.24
CA VAL A 76 -0.21 -17.71 -6.19
C VAL A 76 0.40 -17.43 -7.56
N GLY A 77 1.04 -18.42 -8.14
CA GLY A 77 1.74 -18.35 -9.41
C GLY A 77 2.73 -19.49 -9.57
N GLU A 78 3.42 -19.52 -10.70
CA GLU A 78 4.48 -20.48 -10.94
C GLU A 78 5.81 -19.92 -10.40
N ALA A 79 6.59 -20.79 -9.77
CA ALA A 79 7.97 -20.53 -9.41
C ALA A 79 8.86 -21.43 -10.24
N TYR A 80 9.75 -20.84 -11.03
CA TYR A 80 10.60 -21.56 -11.98
C TYR A 80 11.81 -22.23 -11.32
N ARG A 81 12.20 -21.69 -10.16
CA ARG A 81 13.23 -22.27 -9.30
C ARG A 81 12.79 -22.19 -7.85
N LEU A 82 12.61 -23.33 -7.21
CA LEU A 82 12.31 -23.42 -5.78
C LEU A 82 13.53 -23.98 -5.05
N PRO A 83 13.81 -23.51 -3.82
CA PRO A 83 14.74 -24.16 -2.92
C PRO A 83 14.31 -25.60 -2.64
N TYR A 84 15.26 -26.46 -2.32
CA TYR A 84 14.98 -27.84 -1.94
C TYR A 84 14.05 -27.84 -0.70
N GLY A 85 12.88 -28.45 -0.83
CA GLY A 85 11.85 -28.48 0.22
C GLY A 85 10.75 -27.42 0.11
N GLY A 86 10.73 -26.63 -0.97
CA GLY A 86 9.76 -25.56 -1.22
C GLY A 86 10.18 -24.21 -0.66
N GLY A 87 9.53 -23.13 -1.11
CA GLY A 87 9.82 -21.76 -0.72
C GLY A 87 8.75 -21.18 0.21
N LYS A 88 9.09 -20.09 0.89
CA LYS A 88 8.15 -19.31 1.73
C LYS A 88 7.30 -18.33 0.92
N GLY A 89 7.48 -18.29 -0.40
CA GLY A 89 6.78 -17.36 -1.28
C GLY A 89 7.16 -15.91 -0.99
N LEU A 90 6.16 -15.07 -0.70
CA LEU A 90 6.34 -13.66 -0.34
C LEU A 90 6.26 -13.42 1.18
N ASN A 91 6.55 -14.43 1.98
CA ASN A 91 6.62 -14.33 3.43
C ASN A 91 8.08 -14.32 3.88
N PHE A 92 8.67 -13.13 3.99
CA PHE A 92 10.07 -12.95 4.35
C PHE A 92 10.36 -11.56 4.92
N LYS A 93 11.48 -11.45 5.63
CA LYS A 93 12.12 -10.18 5.97
C LYS A 93 13.39 -10.02 5.13
N GLY A 94 13.64 -8.82 4.66
CA GLY A 94 14.79 -8.58 3.80
C GLY A 94 15.30 -7.15 3.87
N LYS A 95 16.56 -6.99 3.43
CA LYS A 95 17.18 -5.67 3.31
C LYS A 95 16.76 -5.04 1.98
N ILE A 96 16.34 -3.79 2.06
CA ILE A 96 15.99 -2.96 0.91
C ILE A 96 17.24 -2.43 0.24
N ASN A 97 17.27 -2.52 -1.09
CA ASN A 97 18.29 -1.93 -1.95
C ASN A 97 17.63 -1.03 -2.98
N ASN A 98 18.35 0.02 -3.39
CA ASN A 98 17.92 0.93 -4.46
C ASN A 98 16.52 1.55 -4.23
N TYR A 99 16.25 1.98 -3.00
CA TYR A 99 14.99 2.65 -2.69
C TYR A 99 14.91 4.00 -3.38
N SER A 100 13.84 4.23 -4.11
CA SER A 100 13.52 5.50 -4.74
C SER A 100 12.05 5.83 -4.56
N ILE A 101 11.74 7.13 -4.47
CA ILE A 101 10.39 7.65 -4.46
C ILE A 101 10.28 8.77 -5.48
N THR A 102 9.23 8.75 -6.29
CA THR A 102 8.89 9.78 -7.26
C THR A 102 7.43 10.18 -7.11
N TYR A 103 7.07 11.33 -7.64
CA TYR A 103 5.73 11.90 -7.53
C TYR A 103 5.13 12.12 -8.93
N PRO A 104 4.59 11.07 -9.59
CA PRO A 104 4.08 11.18 -10.96
C PRO A 104 2.91 12.15 -11.10
N THR A 105 2.12 12.30 -10.04
CA THR A 105 1.02 13.26 -9.94
C THR A 105 0.97 13.85 -8.52
N SER A 106 0.20 14.92 -8.33
CA SER A 106 0.05 15.57 -7.01
C SER A 106 -0.65 14.70 -5.95
N ASN A 107 -1.32 13.62 -6.36
CA ASN A 107 -2.05 12.73 -5.46
C ASN A 107 -1.48 11.32 -5.39
N ARG A 108 -0.32 11.04 -6.02
CA ARG A 108 0.29 9.71 -6.08
C ARG A 108 1.78 9.77 -5.89
N SER A 109 2.28 8.97 -4.95
CA SER A 109 3.69 8.67 -4.74
C SER A 109 4.01 7.30 -5.34
N HIS A 110 5.09 7.19 -6.11
CA HIS A 110 5.57 5.95 -6.69
C HIS A 110 6.90 5.57 -6.06
N ILE A 111 6.94 4.39 -5.45
CA ILE A 111 8.09 3.86 -4.73
C ILE A 111 8.60 2.63 -5.44
N GLU A 112 9.91 2.55 -5.63
CA GLU A 112 10.58 1.35 -6.15
C GLU A 112 11.71 0.95 -5.22
N PHE A 113 11.89 -0.35 -5.03
CA PHE A 113 13.06 -0.93 -4.37
C PHE A 113 13.24 -2.40 -4.74
N ASN A 114 14.41 -2.93 -4.43
CA ASN A 114 14.75 -4.33 -4.65
C ASN A 114 15.09 -5.02 -3.34
N VAL A 115 14.77 -6.31 -3.27
CA VAL A 115 15.13 -7.20 -2.18
C VAL A 115 15.67 -8.50 -2.76
N THR A 116 16.78 -8.97 -2.23
CA THR A 116 17.32 -10.29 -2.56
C THR A 116 17.42 -11.11 -1.29
N ASN A 117 16.88 -12.31 -1.33
CA ASN A 117 16.99 -13.31 -0.27
C ASN A 117 17.56 -14.62 -0.84
N ASN A 118 17.56 -15.68 -0.03
CA ASN A 118 18.10 -16.99 -0.44
C ASN A 118 17.25 -17.68 -1.54
N GLU A 119 16.01 -17.24 -1.74
CA GLU A 119 15.08 -17.87 -2.66
C GLU A 119 15.01 -17.16 -4.01
N ASP A 120 15.02 -15.82 -3.99
CA ASP A 120 14.81 -15.02 -5.21
C ASP A 120 15.30 -13.58 -5.04
N SER A 121 15.25 -12.83 -6.14
CA SER A 121 15.41 -11.38 -6.18
C SER A 121 14.09 -10.75 -6.62
N TYR A 122 13.60 -9.82 -5.83
CA TYR A 122 12.31 -9.18 -6.02
C TYR A 122 12.48 -7.71 -6.34
N SER A 123 11.71 -7.22 -7.31
CA SER A 123 11.46 -5.79 -7.52
C SER A 123 10.07 -5.45 -7.00
N PHE A 124 10.01 -4.51 -6.07
CA PHE A 124 8.78 -3.94 -5.54
C PHE A 124 8.51 -2.61 -6.21
N ARG A 125 7.30 -2.43 -6.70
CA ARG A 125 6.76 -1.15 -7.19
C ARG A 125 5.48 -0.86 -6.43
N ILE A 126 5.42 0.27 -5.78
CA ILE A 126 4.29 0.61 -4.90
C ILE A 126 3.78 1.99 -5.29
N ASP A 127 2.53 2.07 -5.67
CA ASP A 127 1.82 3.33 -5.82
C ASP A 127 1.00 3.59 -4.54
N VAL A 128 1.23 4.71 -3.89
CA VAL A 128 0.46 5.15 -2.73
C VAL A 128 -0.24 6.46 -3.07
N PHE A 129 -1.55 6.50 -2.84
CA PHE A 129 -2.37 7.67 -3.06
C PHE A 129 -2.55 8.49 -1.77
N ASN A 130 -2.85 9.77 -1.90
CA ASN A 130 -3.04 10.68 -0.76
C ASN A 130 -4.16 10.26 0.19
N ASN A 131 -5.11 9.45 -0.27
CA ASN A 131 -6.17 8.87 0.56
C ASN A 131 -5.77 7.59 1.30
N GLY A 132 -4.50 7.18 1.21
CA GLY A 132 -3.96 5.97 1.83
C GLY A 132 -4.11 4.69 1.01
N LYS A 133 -4.89 4.70 -0.07
CA LYS A 133 -4.98 3.53 -0.97
C LYS A 133 -3.63 3.24 -1.60
N ALA A 134 -3.33 1.96 -1.80
CA ALA A 134 -2.06 1.53 -2.35
C ALA A 134 -2.22 0.36 -3.31
N VAL A 135 -1.33 0.31 -4.30
CA VAL A 135 -1.14 -0.83 -5.21
C VAL A 135 0.31 -1.29 -5.07
N ILE A 136 0.51 -2.58 -4.90
CA ILE A 136 1.84 -3.20 -4.78
C ILE A 136 2.02 -4.18 -5.93
N ASP A 137 3.01 -3.95 -6.78
CA ASP A 137 3.43 -4.88 -7.81
C ASP A 137 4.76 -5.52 -7.38
N ILE A 138 4.82 -6.85 -7.39
CA ILE A 138 6.01 -7.61 -7.05
C ILE A 138 6.39 -8.48 -8.23
N ILE A 139 7.62 -8.32 -8.69
CA ILE A 139 8.21 -9.05 -9.80
C ILE A 139 9.38 -9.83 -9.25
N GLY A 140 9.27 -11.16 -9.21
CA GLY A 140 10.37 -12.05 -8.90
C GLY A 140 11.21 -12.36 -10.15
N ARG A 141 12.47 -12.67 -9.96
CA ARG A 141 13.32 -13.13 -11.07
C ARG A 141 12.94 -14.54 -11.53
N ASP A 142 12.63 -15.41 -10.58
CA ASP A 142 12.40 -16.83 -10.81
C ASP A 142 10.95 -17.25 -10.53
N ARG A 143 10.00 -16.32 -10.56
CA ARG A 143 8.57 -16.56 -10.37
C ARG A 143 7.69 -15.55 -11.09
N ASP A 144 6.41 -15.88 -11.26
CA ASP A 144 5.42 -14.99 -11.85
C ASP A 144 5.23 -13.72 -11.02
N ALA A 145 4.95 -12.61 -11.71
CA ALA A 145 4.58 -11.37 -11.08
C ALA A 145 3.20 -11.48 -10.40
N ILE A 146 3.02 -10.71 -9.35
CA ILE A 146 1.75 -10.63 -8.62
C ILE A 146 1.53 -9.20 -8.13
N SER A 147 0.27 -8.76 -8.15
CA SER A 147 -0.13 -7.44 -7.69
C SER A 147 -1.12 -7.54 -6.53
N PHE A 148 -1.11 -6.53 -5.69
CA PHE A 148 -2.00 -6.41 -4.55
C PHE A 148 -2.62 -5.02 -4.49
N ASP A 149 -3.88 -4.93 -4.05
CA ASP A 149 -4.49 -3.69 -3.62
C ASP A 149 -4.60 -3.70 -2.10
N GLY A 150 -4.43 -2.53 -1.52
CA GLY A 150 -4.49 -2.38 -0.07
C GLY A 150 -4.62 -0.93 0.35
N GLU A 151 -4.38 -0.72 1.62
CA GLU A 151 -4.45 0.59 2.24
C GLU A 151 -3.36 0.75 3.30
N MET A 152 -2.75 1.93 3.33
CA MET A 152 -1.80 2.27 4.38
C MET A 152 -2.52 2.37 5.72
N ILE A 153 -1.99 1.69 6.73
CA ILE A 153 -2.51 1.74 8.09
C ILE A 153 -1.62 2.60 8.96
N PHE A 154 -2.25 3.46 9.77
CA PHE A 154 -1.57 4.32 10.71
C PHE A 154 -1.77 3.75 12.10
N LYS A 155 -0.68 3.24 12.71
CA LYS A 155 -0.71 2.76 14.10
C LYS A 155 -0.62 4.00 14.99
N SER A 156 -1.67 4.23 15.76
CA SER A 156 -1.71 5.23 16.85
C SER A 156 -0.84 4.79 18.03
#